data_9dd2c781e84d717df227d91662623815
#
_entry.id   9dd2c781e84d717df227d91662623815
#
_cell.length_a   1.000
_cell.length_b   1.000
_cell.length_c   1.000
_cell.angle_alpha   90.00
_cell.angle_beta   90.00
_cell.angle_gamma   90.00
#
_symmetry.space_group_name_H-M   'P 1'
#
loop_
_entity.id
_entity.type
_entity.pdbx_description
1 polymer ?
#
loop_
_entity_poly.entity_id
_entity_poly.type
_entity_poly.pdbx_seq_one_letter_code
_entity_poly.pdbx_strand_id
1 'polypeptide(L)'
;MILQSLEIWIGRVGAVAGFGTLAAALWGMWRGARRPVGREEGIAHRFLRWPVLFVATGLYIGLGVLLWRPLPIRLGEPARLVALVLGSLLYFPALALYLWGLRTLGVMFSPSSGFGVRLYADQRLITQGPYDFVRHPMYLAVIITGLGGLMIYRTWAMAAFALSMLGLAVRARREERALAAEFPQEWEAYRRRVPAWIPRACPHKPQKGSPAQ
;
A
#
# COMPACT_ATOMS: atom_id res chain seq x y z
N MET A 1 -26.13 -14.36 18.45
CA MET A 1 -26.65 -14.31 17.06
C MET A 1 -26.29 -13.00 16.34
N ILE A 2 -26.62 -11.82 16.89
CA ILE A 2 -26.38 -10.50 16.23
C ILE A 2 -24.91 -10.27 15.91
N LEU A 3 -23.99 -10.48 16.87
CA LEU A 3 -22.55 -10.27 16.67
C LEU A 3 -22.00 -11.17 15.55
N GLN A 4 -22.40 -12.42 15.51
CA GLN A 4 -21.97 -13.37 14.47
C GLN A 4 -22.43 -12.94 13.08
N SER A 5 -23.67 -12.45 12.96
CA SER A 5 -24.18 -11.89 11.71
C SER A 5 -23.39 -10.66 11.28
N LEU A 6 -23.06 -9.75 12.21
CA LEU A 6 -22.23 -8.56 11.93
C LEU A 6 -20.83 -8.95 11.45
N GLU A 7 -20.17 -9.93 12.11
CA GLU A 7 -18.86 -10.41 11.68
C GLU A 7 -18.89 -10.97 10.25
N ILE A 8 -19.93 -11.73 9.91
CA ILE A 8 -20.10 -12.31 8.55
C ILE A 8 -20.28 -11.17 7.53
N TRP A 9 -21.16 -10.22 7.79
CA TRP A 9 -21.43 -9.13 6.86
C TRP A 9 -20.23 -8.20 6.68
N ILE A 10 -19.60 -7.77 7.78
CA ILE A 10 -18.39 -6.92 7.72
C ILE A 10 -17.27 -7.69 7.01
N GLY A 11 -17.10 -8.98 7.29
CA GLY A 11 -16.13 -9.80 6.59
C GLY A 11 -16.38 -9.89 5.08
N ARG A 12 -17.64 -10.08 4.65
CA ARG A 12 -18.01 -10.11 3.21
C ARG A 12 -17.76 -8.76 2.54
N VAL A 13 -18.22 -7.66 3.13
CA VAL A 13 -18.00 -6.31 2.61
C VAL A 13 -16.51 -6.00 2.55
N GLY A 14 -15.76 -6.35 3.59
CA GLY A 14 -14.31 -6.19 3.64
C GLY A 14 -13.59 -6.98 2.55
N ALA A 15 -14.00 -8.23 2.30
CA ALA A 15 -13.44 -9.05 1.22
C ALA A 15 -13.69 -8.41 -0.16
N VAL A 16 -14.93 -7.99 -0.44
CA VAL A 16 -15.27 -7.31 -1.71
C VAL A 16 -14.45 -6.02 -1.87
N ALA A 17 -14.36 -5.19 -0.82
CA ALA A 17 -13.57 -3.95 -0.86
C ALA A 17 -12.06 -4.24 -1.06
N GLY A 18 -11.51 -5.24 -0.37
CA GLY A 18 -10.12 -5.65 -0.50
C GLY A 18 -9.79 -6.17 -1.90
N PHE A 19 -10.59 -7.08 -2.43
CA PHE A 19 -10.42 -7.59 -3.81
C PHE A 19 -10.62 -6.50 -4.86
N GLY A 20 -11.59 -5.60 -4.69
CA GLY A 20 -11.76 -4.43 -5.56
C GLY A 20 -10.54 -3.52 -5.55
N THR A 21 -9.95 -3.27 -4.39
CA THR A 21 -8.71 -2.50 -4.26
C THR A 21 -7.52 -3.19 -4.93
N LEU A 22 -7.39 -4.52 -4.75
CA LEU A 22 -6.37 -5.31 -5.44
C LEU A 22 -6.55 -5.27 -6.97
N ALA A 23 -7.78 -5.42 -7.46
CA ALA A 23 -8.09 -5.32 -8.89
C ALA A 23 -7.71 -3.93 -9.45
N ALA A 24 -8.01 -2.84 -8.71
CA ALA A 24 -7.61 -1.49 -9.09
C ALA A 24 -6.08 -1.33 -9.14
N ALA A 25 -5.34 -1.91 -8.18
CA ALA A 25 -3.88 -1.91 -8.19
C ALA A 25 -3.30 -2.68 -9.38
N LEU A 26 -3.81 -3.88 -9.66
CA LEU A 26 -3.40 -4.70 -10.81
C LEU A 26 -3.69 -4.00 -12.13
N TRP A 27 -4.84 -3.36 -12.24
CA TRP A 27 -5.19 -2.54 -13.40
C TRP A 27 -4.21 -1.37 -13.59
N GLY A 28 -3.89 -0.66 -12.52
CA GLY A 28 -2.88 0.41 -12.53
C GLY A 28 -1.52 -0.09 -13.01
N MET A 29 -1.04 -1.21 -12.48
CA MET A 29 0.21 -1.85 -12.91
C MET A 29 0.17 -2.29 -14.37
N TRP A 30 -0.93 -2.88 -14.84
CA TRP A 30 -1.09 -3.30 -16.23
C TRP A 30 -1.05 -2.11 -17.21
N ARG A 31 -1.70 -1.00 -16.86
CA ARG A 31 -1.60 0.25 -17.64
C ARG A 31 -0.18 0.78 -17.68
N GLY A 32 0.52 0.75 -16.56
CA GLY A 32 1.92 1.16 -16.45
C GLY A 32 2.88 0.25 -17.21
N ALA A 33 2.58 -1.05 -17.35
CA ALA A 33 3.43 -2.01 -18.06
C ALA A 33 3.63 -1.69 -19.55
N ARG A 34 2.78 -0.85 -20.13
CA ARG A 34 2.86 -0.41 -21.53
C ARG A 34 3.69 0.86 -21.75
N ARG A 35 4.21 1.45 -20.67
CA ARG A 35 4.99 2.68 -20.74
C ARG A 35 6.48 2.40 -20.94
N PRO A 36 7.20 3.32 -21.61
CA PRO A 36 8.65 3.18 -21.78
C PRO A 36 9.33 3.19 -20.42
N VAL A 37 10.26 2.27 -20.24
CA VAL A 37 11.05 2.12 -19.03
C VAL A 37 12.20 3.12 -19.06
N GLY A 38 12.38 3.87 -17.97
CA GLY A 38 13.51 4.75 -17.74
C GLY A 38 14.58 4.05 -16.91
N ARG A 39 14.73 4.49 -15.65
CA ARG A 39 15.72 3.92 -14.72
C ARG A 39 15.22 2.62 -14.08
N GLU A 40 16.07 1.61 -14.04
CA GLU A 40 15.87 0.40 -13.25
C GLU A 40 17.00 0.24 -12.22
N GLU A 41 16.64 -0.06 -10.97
CA GLU A 41 17.61 -0.36 -9.92
C GLU A 41 17.47 -1.81 -9.42
N GLY A 42 18.60 -2.45 -9.11
CA GLY A 42 18.66 -3.83 -8.65
C GLY A 42 18.40 -4.82 -9.79
N ILE A 43 17.83 -5.98 -9.46
CA ILE A 43 17.45 -7.02 -10.43
C ILE A 43 16.02 -6.84 -10.95
N ALA A 44 15.53 -5.60 -10.96
CA ALA A 44 14.17 -5.21 -11.33
C ALA A 44 13.76 -5.72 -12.72
N HIS A 45 14.71 -5.70 -13.70
CA HIS A 45 14.47 -6.15 -15.06
C HIS A 45 13.99 -7.61 -15.14
N ARG A 46 14.32 -8.47 -14.17
CA ARG A 46 13.88 -9.87 -14.13
C ARG A 46 12.54 -10.06 -13.43
N PHE A 47 12.33 -9.36 -12.29
CA PHE A 47 11.20 -9.61 -11.37
C PHE A 47 10.03 -8.65 -11.55
N LEU A 48 10.23 -7.49 -12.17
CA LEU A 48 9.16 -6.50 -12.38
C LEU A 48 8.50 -6.60 -13.78
N ARG A 49 8.71 -7.72 -14.47
CA ARG A 49 7.98 -8.01 -15.71
C ARG A 49 6.53 -8.35 -15.39
N TRP A 50 5.61 -7.84 -16.17
CA TRP A 50 4.17 -8.07 -15.99
C TRP A 50 3.78 -9.54 -15.78
N PRO A 51 4.25 -10.51 -16.60
CA PRO A 51 3.87 -11.91 -16.38
C PRO A 51 4.35 -12.44 -15.02
N VAL A 52 5.55 -12.07 -14.58
CA VAL A 52 6.11 -12.48 -13.29
C VAL A 52 5.31 -11.92 -12.14
N LEU A 53 4.93 -10.64 -12.21
CA LEU A 53 4.09 -10.00 -11.19
C LEU A 53 2.70 -10.65 -11.12
N PHE A 54 2.14 -11.03 -12.27
CA PHE A 54 0.83 -11.69 -12.33
C PHE A 54 0.89 -13.10 -11.71
N VAL A 55 1.89 -13.89 -12.08
CA VAL A 55 2.10 -15.23 -11.50
C VAL A 55 2.38 -15.14 -10.00
N ALA A 56 3.26 -14.23 -9.57
CA ALA A 56 3.57 -14.04 -8.15
C ALA A 56 2.33 -13.62 -7.36
N THR A 57 1.49 -12.75 -7.91
CA THR A 57 0.21 -12.36 -7.28
C THR A 57 -0.74 -13.55 -7.18
N GLY A 58 -0.86 -14.34 -8.25
CA GLY A 58 -1.68 -15.56 -8.25
C GLY A 58 -1.23 -16.57 -7.20
N LEU A 59 0.10 -16.83 -7.12
CA LEU A 59 0.68 -17.71 -6.09
C LEU A 59 0.44 -17.17 -4.68
N TYR A 60 0.56 -15.87 -4.48
CA TYR A 60 0.30 -15.23 -3.19
C TYR A 60 -1.17 -15.35 -2.78
N ILE A 61 -2.11 -15.16 -3.71
CA ILE A 61 -3.54 -15.40 -3.47
C ILE A 61 -3.80 -16.87 -3.16
N GLY A 62 -3.23 -17.80 -3.94
CA GLY A 62 -3.35 -19.24 -3.71
C GLY A 62 -2.86 -19.65 -2.32
N LEU A 63 -1.71 -19.14 -1.90
CA LEU A 63 -1.20 -19.32 -0.53
C LEU A 63 -2.17 -18.74 0.51
N GLY A 64 -2.74 -17.56 0.24
CA GLY A 64 -3.76 -16.94 1.10
C GLY A 64 -4.99 -17.85 1.27
N VAL A 65 -5.46 -18.49 0.18
CA VAL A 65 -6.57 -19.45 0.23
C VAL A 65 -6.21 -20.69 1.06
N LEU A 66 -5.01 -21.24 0.88
CA LEU A 66 -4.53 -22.39 1.67
C LEU A 66 -4.43 -22.08 3.17
N LEU A 67 -3.99 -20.85 3.50
CA LEU A 67 -3.85 -20.35 4.86
C LEU A 67 -5.15 -19.75 5.41
N TRP A 68 -6.27 -19.83 4.69
CA TRP A 68 -7.56 -19.29 5.14
C TRP A 68 -8.20 -20.17 6.21
N ARG A 69 -7.45 -20.37 7.29
CA ARG A 69 -7.86 -21.16 8.47
C ARG A 69 -7.88 -20.22 9.67
N PRO A 70 -8.85 -20.38 10.60
CA PRO A 70 -8.91 -19.52 11.78
C PRO A 70 -7.66 -19.71 12.65
N LEU A 71 -7.22 -18.63 13.27
CA LEU A 71 -6.19 -18.69 14.31
C LEU A 71 -6.75 -19.42 15.54
N PRO A 72 -5.91 -20.13 16.30
CA PRO A 72 -6.33 -20.85 17.52
C PRO A 72 -6.56 -19.88 18.70
N ILE A 73 -7.15 -18.71 18.43
CA ILE A 73 -7.41 -17.66 19.44
C ILE A 73 -8.90 -17.68 19.78
N ARG A 74 -9.24 -18.01 21.00
CA ARG A 74 -10.61 -17.94 21.51
C ARG A 74 -10.85 -16.62 22.21
N LEU A 75 -11.59 -15.73 21.58
CA LEU A 75 -12.00 -14.45 22.15
C LEU A 75 -13.43 -14.56 22.69
N GLY A 76 -13.67 -14.04 23.89
CA GLY A 76 -15.04 -13.83 24.40
C GLY A 76 -15.79 -12.79 23.57
N GLU A 77 -17.12 -12.73 23.68
CA GLU A 77 -17.97 -11.82 22.89
C GLU A 77 -17.53 -10.34 22.98
N PRO A 78 -17.20 -9.76 24.16
CA PRO A 78 -16.76 -8.37 24.21
C PRO A 78 -15.46 -8.12 23.44
N ALA A 79 -14.49 -9.01 23.54
CA ALA A 79 -13.21 -8.89 22.83
C ALA A 79 -13.40 -9.04 21.31
N ARG A 80 -14.33 -9.89 20.87
CA ARG A 80 -14.69 -10.03 19.45
C ARG A 80 -15.32 -8.75 18.90
N LEU A 81 -16.22 -8.14 19.66
CA LEU A 81 -16.84 -6.87 19.28
C LEU A 81 -15.80 -5.75 19.17
N VAL A 82 -14.91 -5.61 20.15
CA VAL A 82 -13.81 -4.64 20.11
C VAL A 82 -12.91 -4.88 18.91
N ALA A 83 -12.51 -6.13 18.68
CA ALA A 83 -11.69 -6.48 17.51
C ALA A 83 -12.36 -6.14 16.19
N LEU A 84 -13.68 -6.42 16.07
CA LEU A 84 -14.45 -6.12 14.88
C LEU A 84 -14.53 -4.60 14.62
N VAL A 85 -14.83 -3.81 15.66
CA VAL A 85 -14.94 -2.34 15.55
C VAL A 85 -13.58 -1.73 15.21
N LEU A 86 -12.54 -2.00 16.00
CA LEU A 86 -11.20 -1.47 15.75
C LEU A 86 -10.65 -1.96 14.41
N GLY A 87 -10.85 -3.23 14.08
CA GLY A 87 -10.46 -3.80 12.79
C GLY A 87 -11.13 -3.07 11.63
N SER A 88 -12.42 -2.78 11.74
CA SER A 88 -13.17 -2.05 10.71
C SER A 88 -12.69 -0.61 10.56
N LEU A 89 -12.46 0.10 11.69
CA LEU A 89 -11.95 1.47 11.71
C LEU A 89 -10.53 1.59 11.13
N LEU A 90 -9.73 0.53 11.19
CA LEU A 90 -8.42 0.48 10.56
C LEU A 90 -8.54 0.06 9.09
N TYR A 91 -9.28 -0.98 8.78
CA TYR A 91 -9.32 -1.63 7.48
C TYR A 91 -9.92 -0.75 6.38
N PHE A 92 -11.14 -0.25 6.56
CA PHE A 92 -11.84 0.49 5.51
C PHE A 92 -11.22 1.86 5.20
N PRO A 93 -10.84 2.70 6.19
CA PRO A 93 -10.13 3.94 5.88
C PRO A 93 -8.76 3.71 5.23
N ALA A 94 -8.06 2.63 5.60
CA ALA A 94 -6.80 2.28 4.97
C ALA A 94 -6.98 1.89 3.49
N LEU A 95 -8.01 1.12 3.13
CA LEU A 95 -8.34 0.85 1.72
C LEU A 95 -8.66 2.16 0.96
N ALA A 96 -9.41 3.07 1.58
CA ALA A 96 -9.70 4.37 0.99
C ALA A 96 -8.41 5.20 0.78
N LEU A 97 -7.50 5.20 1.76
CA LEU A 97 -6.19 5.85 1.64
C LEU A 97 -5.36 5.24 0.51
N TYR A 98 -5.37 3.92 0.37
CA TYR A 98 -4.69 3.23 -0.72
C TYR A 98 -5.22 3.67 -2.09
N LEU A 99 -6.54 3.68 -2.26
CA LEU A 99 -7.20 4.08 -3.51
C LEU A 99 -6.96 5.57 -3.80
N TRP A 100 -6.93 6.42 -2.77
CA TRP A 100 -6.56 7.83 -2.93
C TRP A 100 -5.12 7.97 -3.41
N GLY A 101 -4.17 7.26 -2.81
CA GLY A 101 -2.77 7.23 -3.25
C GLY A 101 -2.63 6.73 -4.69
N LEU A 102 -3.33 5.64 -5.03
CA LEU A 102 -3.31 5.08 -6.38
C LEU A 102 -3.87 6.06 -7.43
N ARG A 103 -4.97 6.74 -7.11
CA ARG A 103 -5.54 7.79 -8.01
C ARG A 103 -4.59 8.96 -8.17
N THR A 104 -3.93 9.39 -7.09
CA THR A 104 -2.98 10.52 -7.13
C THR A 104 -1.75 10.20 -7.95
N LEU A 105 -1.20 8.99 -7.85
CA LEU A 105 -0.11 8.53 -8.72
C LEU A 105 -0.57 8.38 -10.17
N GLY A 106 -1.79 7.92 -10.36
CA GLY A 106 -2.36 7.73 -11.70
C GLY A 106 -1.43 6.93 -12.60
N VAL A 107 -1.00 7.55 -13.70
CA VAL A 107 -0.09 6.93 -14.68
C VAL A 107 1.37 6.83 -14.21
N MET A 108 1.75 7.52 -13.12
CA MET A 108 3.08 7.46 -12.51
C MET A 108 3.22 6.27 -11.55
N PHE A 109 2.15 5.49 -11.35
CA PHE A 109 2.21 4.29 -10.53
C PHE A 109 3.08 3.24 -11.20
N SER A 110 4.31 3.10 -10.71
CA SER A 110 5.31 2.15 -11.20
C SER A 110 5.46 0.94 -10.27
N PRO A 111 5.70 -0.26 -10.82
CA PRO A 111 5.95 -1.42 -10.00
C PRO A 111 7.31 -1.29 -9.31
N SER A 112 7.32 -1.60 -8.02
CA SER A 112 8.55 -1.73 -7.22
C SER A 112 8.47 -2.99 -6.36
N SER A 113 9.60 -3.49 -5.89
CA SER A 113 9.69 -4.67 -5.04
C SER A 113 10.87 -4.57 -4.07
N GLY A 114 10.98 -5.51 -3.14
CA GLY A 114 12.17 -5.66 -2.32
C GLY A 114 13.44 -5.98 -3.14
N PHE A 115 13.31 -6.38 -4.40
CA PHE A 115 14.43 -6.73 -5.29
C PHE A 115 14.81 -5.61 -6.26
N GLY A 116 14.00 -4.57 -6.42
CA GLY A 116 14.31 -3.45 -7.27
C GLY A 116 13.15 -2.50 -7.50
N VAL A 117 13.45 -1.39 -8.13
CA VAL A 117 12.53 -0.31 -8.50
C VAL A 117 12.64 -0.06 -9.99
N ARG A 118 11.50 0.22 -10.63
CA ARG A 118 11.42 0.65 -12.02
C ARG A 118 10.74 2.01 -12.06
N LEU A 119 11.41 2.99 -12.64
CA LEU A 119 10.85 4.29 -12.96
C LEU A 119 10.58 4.39 -14.46
N TYR A 120 9.55 5.15 -14.85
CA TYR A 120 9.26 5.41 -16.26
C TYR A 120 10.21 6.47 -16.83
N ALA A 121 10.38 6.50 -18.14
CA ALA A 121 11.22 7.49 -18.81
C ALA A 121 10.72 8.94 -18.60
N ASP A 122 9.41 9.10 -18.43
CA ASP A 122 8.71 10.36 -18.14
C ASP A 122 8.25 10.46 -16.68
N GLN A 123 8.92 9.76 -15.75
CA GLN A 123 8.59 9.79 -14.32
C GLN A 123 8.63 11.22 -13.78
N ARG A 124 7.66 11.53 -12.92
CA ARG A 124 7.59 12.79 -12.17
C ARG A 124 7.50 12.50 -10.68
N LEU A 125 8.09 13.33 -9.87
CA LEU A 125 7.96 13.26 -8.42
C LEU A 125 6.55 13.76 -8.03
N ILE A 126 5.72 12.88 -7.49
CA ILE A 126 4.37 13.21 -7.03
C ILE A 126 4.44 13.54 -5.54
N THR A 127 4.09 14.78 -5.20
CA THR A 127 4.17 15.33 -3.83
C THR A 127 2.83 15.86 -3.32
N GLN A 128 1.74 15.64 -4.06
CA GLN A 128 0.38 16.13 -3.76
C GLN A 128 -0.54 15.04 -3.21
N GLY A 129 -1.72 15.44 -2.76
CA GLY A 129 -2.72 14.51 -2.20
C GLY A 129 -2.19 13.84 -0.94
N PRO A 130 -2.31 12.49 -0.78
CA PRO A 130 -1.82 11.81 0.41
C PRO A 130 -0.28 11.86 0.54
N TYR A 131 0.44 12.14 -0.56
CA TYR A 131 1.89 12.30 -0.58
C TYR A 131 2.37 13.65 0.00
N ASP A 132 1.46 14.60 0.25
CA ASP A 132 1.80 15.82 0.98
C ASP A 132 1.86 15.61 2.51
N PHE A 133 1.23 14.55 3.01
CA PHE A 133 1.21 14.20 4.43
C PHE A 133 2.31 13.20 4.82
N VAL A 134 2.49 12.16 4.01
CA VAL A 134 3.53 11.14 4.19
C VAL A 134 4.07 10.69 2.83
N ARG A 135 5.35 10.29 2.78
CA ARG A 135 5.98 9.86 1.52
C ARG A 135 5.50 8.49 1.03
N HIS A 136 5.05 7.63 1.95
CA HIS A 136 4.61 6.25 1.63
C HIS A 136 3.17 5.97 2.05
N PRO A 137 2.17 6.76 1.58
CA PRO A 137 0.78 6.61 2.02
C PRO A 137 0.18 5.25 1.63
N MET A 138 0.52 4.72 0.45
CA MET A 138 0.04 3.41 0.01
C MET A 138 0.63 2.26 0.83
N TYR A 139 1.91 2.34 1.21
CA TYR A 139 2.52 1.33 2.07
C TYR A 139 1.95 1.37 3.48
N LEU A 140 1.76 2.57 4.03
CA LEU A 140 1.09 2.77 5.32
C LEU A 140 -0.32 2.17 5.28
N ALA A 141 -1.08 2.45 4.21
CA ALA A 141 -2.40 1.90 4.01
C ALA A 141 -2.41 0.37 4.00
N VAL A 142 -1.48 -0.28 3.28
CA VAL A 142 -1.39 -1.75 3.23
C VAL A 142 -1.05 -2.35 4.60
N ILE A 143 -0.14 -1.72 5.36
CA ILE A 143 0.21 -2.16 6.72
C ILE A 143 -1.03 -2.07 7.63
N ILE A 144 -1.73 -0.93 7.62
CA ILE A 144 -2.94 -0.73 8.44
C ILE A 144 -4.06 -1.68 8.00
N THR A 145 -4.24 -1.90 6.68
CA THR A 145 -5.19 -2.89 6.15
C THR A 145 -4.86 -4.30 6.65
N GLY A 146 -3.59 -4.68 6.69
CA GLY A 146 -3.15 -5.98 7.22
C GLY A 146 -3.51 -6.16 8.70
N LEU A 147 -3.25 -5.15 9.51
CA LEU A 147 -3.60 -5.15 10.94
C LEU A 147 -5.12 -5.17 11.16
N GLY A 148 -5.85 -4.31 10.47
CA GLY A 148 -7.32 -4.28 10.53
C GLY A 148 -7.95 -5.58 10.05
N GLY A 149 -7.46 -6.14 8.94
CA GLY A 149 -7.89 -7.42 8.41
C GLY A 149 -7.60 -8.58 9.37
N LEU A 150 -6.46 -8.58 10.06
CA LEU A 150 -6.14 -9.57 11.09
C LEU A 150 -7.14 -9.52 12.25
N MET A 151 -7.58 -8.34 12.65
CA MET A 151 -8.59 -8.17 13.71
C MET A 151 -10.00 -8.62 13.25
N ILE A 152 -10.36 -8.39 11.99
CA ILE A 152 -11.66 -8.78 11.42
C ILE A 152 -11.71 -10.30 11.19
N TYR A 153 -10.75 -10.84 10.44
CA TYR A 153 -10.81 -12.21 9.92
C TYR A 153 -10.17 -13.26 10.83
N ARG A 154 -9.17 -12.88 11.62
CA ARG A 154 -8.45 -13.75 12.59
C ARG A 154 -7.99 -15.07 11.97
N THR A 155 -7.40 -15.01 10.75
CA THR A 155 -6.92 -16.16 10.00
C THR A 155 -5.41 -16.16 9.87
N TRP A 156 -4.82 -17.33 9.64
CA TRP A 156 -3.39 -17.47 9.31
C TRP A 156 -3.01 -16.71 8.04
N ALA A 157 -3.92 -16.63 7.06
CA ALA A 157 -3.71 -15.84 5.87
C ALA A 157 -3.49 -14.35 6.19
N MET A 158 -4.33 -13.77 7.06
CA MET A 158 -4.16 -12.37 7.47
C MET A 158 -2.92 -12.15 8.34
N ALA A 159 -2.55 -13.10 9.18
CA ALA A 159 -1.31 -13.06 9.94
C ALA A 159 -0.08 -13.09 9.01
N ALA A 160 -0.05 -14.01 8.05
CA ALA A 160 1.01 -14.07 7.05
C ALA A 160 1.06 -12.81 6.18
N PHE A 161 -0.10 -12.27 5.79
CA PHE A 161 -0.18 -11.00 5.07
C PHE A 161 0.42 -9.86 5.90
N ALA A 162 -0.02 -9.66 7.14
CA ALA A 162 0.49 -8.60 8.01
C ALA A 162 2.02 -8.73 8.25
N LEU A 163 2.51 -9.95 8.44
CA LEU A 163 3.94 -10.22 8.61
C LEU A 163 4.74 -9.89 7.33
N SER A 164 4.23 -10.24 6.15
CA SER A 164 4.88 -9.96 4.88
C SER A 164 5.04 -8.45 4.62
N MET A 165 4.19 -7.61 5.24
CA MET A 165 4.26 -6.16 5.12
C MET A 165 5.50 -5.54 5.78
N LEU A 166 6.21 -6.25 6.65
CA LEU A 166 7.50 -5.79 7.19
C LEU A 166 8.54 -5.54 6.09
N GLY A 167 8.43 -6.26 4.97
CA GLY A 167 9.25 -6.05 3.78
C GLY A 167 9.05 -4.70 3.09
N LEU A 168 7.93 -4.00 3.35
CA LEU A 168 7.64 -2.70 2.75
C LEU A 168 8.63 -1.61 3.20
N ALA A 169 9.21 -1.73 4.40
CA ALA A 169 10.23 -0.79 4.86
C ALA A 169 11.51 -0.87 3.99
N VAL A 170 11.91 -2.07 3.59
CA VAL A 170 13.05 -2.27 2.68
C VAL A 170 12.71 -1.73 1.28
N ARG A 171 11.51 -2.02 0.81
CA ARG A 171 11.00 -1.54 -0.48
C ARG A 171 10.97 -0.01 -0.54
N ALA A 172 10.43 0.64 0.50
CA ALA A 172 10.38 2.10 0.61
C ALA A 172 11.77 2.74 0.52
N ARG A 173 12.75 2.20 1.24
CA ARG A 173 14.14 2.71 1.20
C ARG A 173 14.77 2.62 -0.18
N ARG A 174 14.48 1.56 -0.95
CA ARG A 174 14.99 1.40 -2.32
C ARG A 174 14.33 2.40 -3.27
N GLU A 175 13.02 2.57 -3.13
CA GLU A 175 12.26 3.56 -3.92
C GLU A 175 12.75 4.99 -3.64
N GLU A 176 13.00 5.34 -2.37
CA GLU A 176 13.59 6.64 -1.99
C GLU A 176 14.97 6.86 -2.63
N ARG A 177 15.81 5.84 -2.69
CA ARG A 177 17.13 5.95 -3.35
C ARG A 177 17.00 6.18 -4.86
N ALA A 178 16.10 5.44 -5.52
CA ALA A 178 15.86 5.60 -6.94
C ALA A 178 15.33 7.02 -7.26
N LEU A 179 14.36 7.51 -6.45
CA LEU A 179 13.82 8.86 -6.59
C LEU A 179 14.88 9.95 -6.29
N ALA A 180 15.73 9.75 -5.27
CA ALA A 180 16.82 10.66 -4.95
C ALA A 180 17.87 10.75 -6.07
N ALA A 181 18.11 9.65 -6.77
CA ALA A 181 19.03 9.59 -7.89
C ALA A 181 18.46 10.21 -9.18
N GLU A 182 17.12 10.15 -9.35
CA GLU A 182 16.44 10.72 -10.52
C GLU A 182 16.12 12.21 -10.34
N PHE A 183 15.72 12.62 -9.12
CA PHE A 183 15.27 13.98 -8.78
C PHE A 183 16.06 14.57 -7.61
N PRO A 184 17.38 14.77 -7.66
CA PRO A 184 18.21 15.07 -6.47
C PRO A 184 17.74 16.30 -5.68
N GLN A 185 17.47 17.40 -6.35
CA GLN A 185 17.08 18.66 -5.72
C GLN A 185 15.63 18.65 -5.22
N GLU A 186 14.71 18.20 -6.08
CA GLU A 186 13.28 18.11 -5.75
C GLU A 186 13.03 17.11 -4.62
N TRP A 187 13.72 15.96 -4.66
CA TRP A 187 13.64 14.94 -3.63
C TRP A 187 14.12 15.45 -2.28
N GLU A 188 15.25 16.13 -2.21
CA GLU A 188 15.77 16.64 -0.95
C GLU A 188 14.83 17.68 -0.33
N ALA A 189 14.28 18.61 -1.14
CA ALA A 189 13.27 19.55 -0.68
C ALA A 189 12.00 18.87 -0.17
N TYR A 190 11.53 17.84 -0.89
CA TYR A 190 10.37 17.05 -0.50
C TYR A 190 10.62 16.27 0.80
N ARG A 191 11.74 15.57 0.91
CA ARG A 191 12.11 14.76 2.07
C ARG A 191 12.23 15.58 3.37
N ARG A 192 12.72 16.81 3.30
CA ARG A 192 12.78 17.72 4.45
C ARG A 192 11.40 18.13 4.94
N ARG A 193 10.47 18.30 4.04
CA ARG A 193 9.10 18.76 4.34
C ARG A 193 8.19 17.64 4.81
N VAL A 194 8.22 16.49 4.16
CA VAL A 194 7.26 15.41 4.34
C VAL A 194 7.91 14.18 5.01
N PRO A 195 7.38 13.68 6.12
CA PRO A 195 7.88 12.48 6.79
C PRO A 195 7.58 11.20 5.99
N ALA A 196 8.33 10.12 6.26
CA ALA A 196 8.15 8.86 5.53
C ALA A 196 6.82 8.15 5.85
N TRP A 197 6.48 8.02 7.14
CA TRP A 197 5.43 7.12 7.61
C TRP A 197 4.38 7.77 8.49
N ILE A 198 4.76 8.60 9.45
CA ILE A 198 3.86 9.18 10.44
C ILE A 198 3.65 10.65 10.10
N PRO A 199 2.41 11.09 9.85
CA PRO A 199 2.12 12.50 9.57
C PRO A 199 2.59 13.39 10.73
N ARG A 200 3.14 14.55 10.40
CA ARG A 200 3.44 15.57 11.43
C ARG A 200 2.13 16.24 11.87
N ALA A 201 1.99 16.52 13.15
CA ALA A 201 0.80 17.15 13.72
C ALA A 201 0.53 18.57 13.19
N CYS A 202 1.55 19.26 12.65
CA CYS A 202 1.39 20.56 11.96
C CYS A 202 1.77 20.40 10.48
N PRO A 203 0.82 20.49 9.55
CA PRO A 203 1.16 20.60 8.15
C PRO A 203 1.94 21.91 7.91
N HIS A 204 3.12 21.80 7.33
CA HIS A 204 3.89 22.97 6.91
C HIS A 204 3.06 23.69 5.83
N LYS A 205 2.61 24.94 6.12
CA LYS A 205 1.91 25.76 5.12
C LYS A 205 2.75 25.83 3.85
N PRO A 206 2.17 25.58 2.67
CA PRO A 206 2.88 25.78 1.43
C PRO A 206 3.32 27.24 1.36
N GLN A 207 4.62 27.49 1.23
CA GLN A 207 5.09 28.80 0.83
C GLN A 207 4.51 29.06 -0.56
N LYS A 208 3.52 29.96 -0.63
CA LYS A 208 3.07 30.54 -1.90
C LYS A 208 4.31 31.07 -2.60
N GLY A 209 4.59 30.55 -3.80
CA GLY A 209 5.74 30.90 -4.59
C GLY A 209 5.96 32.40 -4.61
N SER A 210 7.19 32.79 -4.30
CA SER A 210 7.70 34.12 -4.66
C SER A 210 7.60 34.25 -6.19
N PRO A 211 7.01 35.32 -6.74
CA PRO A 211 6.97 35.50 -8.17
C PRO A 211 8.42 35.59 -8.68
N ALA A 212 8.71 34.85 -9.72
CA ALA A 212 9.95 34.94 -10.46
C ALA A 212 10.14 36.41 -10.93
N GLN A 213 11.23 37.01 -10.49
CA GLN A 213 11.79 38.22 -11.08
C GLN A 213 12.66 37.82 -12.26
#